data_030eb9f3d84c83bbb95491c44fbbdbc1
#
_entry.id   030eb9f3d84c83bbb95491c44fbbdbc1
#
_cell.length_a   1.000
_cell.length_b   1.000
_cell.length_c   1.000
_cell.angle_alpha   90.00
_cell.angle_beta   90.00
_cell.angle_gamma   90.00
#
_symmetry.space_group_name_H-M   'P 1'
#
loop_
_entity.id
_entity.type
_entity.pdbx_description
1 polymer ?
#
loop_
_entity_poly.entity_id
_entity_poly.type
_entity_poly.pdbx_seq_one_letter_code
_entity_poly.pdbx_strand_id
1 'polypeptide(L)'
;MKMKPLIAALVLAAPFLASAQTTSTPRIDQRQVNQDARIDQGAQTGALTQKEAARLDQGQQHVQNMENKAMADGNVTNKEKARIEHAQDTQSKRIYRQKHDRQHDFNHDGRIDRPRQAAANGSRQRGSNR
;
A
#
# COMPACT_ATOMS: atom_id res chain seq x y z
N MET A 1 39.62 -61.82 -32.62
CA MET A 1 38.46 -61.12 -32.08
C MET A 1 38.95 -59.89 -31.34
N LYS A 2 38.73 -58.70 -31.88
CA LYS A 2 39.21 -57.42 -31.31
C LYS A 2 38.03 -56.72 -30.64
N MET A 3 38.00 -56.72 -29.29
CA MET A 3 37.00 -55.98 -28.49
C MET A 3 37.41 -54.51 -28.42
N LYS A 4 36.55 -53.61 -28.89
CA LYS A 4 36.70 -52.17 -28.77
C LYS A 4 36.09 -51.72 -27.44
N PRO A 5 36.78 -50.91 -26.60
CA PRO A 5 36.17 -50.33 -25.43
C PRO A 5 35.24 -49.16 -25.82
N LEU A 6 33.98 -49.22 -25.37
CA LEU A 6 33.01 -48.14 -25.41
C LEU A 6 33.36 -47.16 -24.26
N ILE A 7 33.83 -45.97 -24.64
CA ILE A 7 34.00 -44.87 -23.70
C ILE A 7 32.62 -44.22 -23.52
N ALA A 8 31.99 -44.49 -22.37
CA ALA A 8 30.78 -43.79 -21.97
C ALA A 8 31.16 -42.39 -21.44
N ALA A 9 30.90 -41.37 -22.21
CA ALA A 9 31.03 -39.98 -21.77
C ALA A 9 29.86 -39.64 -20.81
N LEU A 10 30.17 -39.57 -19.53
CA LEU A 10 29.23 -39.07 -18.49
C LEU A 10 29.13 -37.56 -18.58
N VAL A 11 28.10 -37.06 -19.22
CA VAL A 11 27.75 -35.63 -19.22
C VAL A 11 27.16 -35.27 -17.88
N LEU A 12 27.94 -34.63 -17.02
CA LEU A 12 27.50 -34.05 -15.76
C LEU A 12 26.67 -32.82 -16.08
N ALA A 13 25.35 -32.96 -16.15
CA ALA A 13 24.43 -31.84 -16.21
C ALA A 13 24.39 -31.19 -14.79
N ALA A 14 25.13 -30.10 -14.60
CA ALA A 14 25.00 -29.28 -13.42
C ALA A 14 23.60 -28.63 -13.43
N PRO A 15 22.76 -28.81 -12.39
CA PRO A 15 21.54 -28.01 -12.29
C PRO A 15 21.96 -26.55 -12.01
N PHE A 16 21.75 -25.70 -12.96
CA PHE A 16 21.68 -24.25 -12.71
C PHE A 16 20.54 -24.04 -11.71
N LEU A 17 20.86 -23.91 -10.44
CA LEU A 17 19.98 -23.30 -9.46
C LEU A 17 19.82 -21.83 -9.90
N ALA A 18 18.88 -21.59 -10.80
CA ALA A 18 18.34 -20.27 -11.01
C ALA A 18 17.79 -19.82 -9.65
N SER A 19 18.55 -19.02 -8.94
CA SER A 19 18.05 -18.25 -7.81
C SER A 19 16.87 -17.47 -8.36
N ALA A 20 15.65 -17.94 -8.11
CA ALA A 20 14.45 -17.17 -8.34
C ALA A 20 14.61 -15.93 -7.47
N GLN A 21 15.13 -14.86 -8.08
CA GLN A 21 15.11 -13.53 -7.47
C GLN A 21 13.63 -13.23 -7.32
N THR A 22 13.15 -13.33 -6.09
CA THR A 22 11.78 -12.98 -5.76
C THR A 22 11.58 -11.52 -6.12
N THR A 23 10.84 -11.26 -7.19
CA THR A 23 10.38 -9.93 -7.62
C THR A 23 9.49 -9.27 -6.56
N SER A 24 9.10 -10.02 -5.55
CA SER A 24 8.29 -9.59 -4.42
C SER A 24 9.09 -8.68 -3.49
N THR A 25 8.48 -7.57 -3.11
CA THR A 25 8.97 -6.61 -2.12
C THR A 25 8.10 -6.65 -0.86
N PRO A 26 8.16 -7.72 -0.03
CA PRO A 26 7.19 -7.97 1.04
C PRO A 26 7.04 -6.82 2.04
N ARG A 27 8.11 -6.05 2.26
CA ARG A 27 8.07 -4.86 3.14
C ARG A 27 7.28 -3.70 2.52
N ILE A 28 7.40 -3.54 1.20
CA ILE A 28 6.68 -2.52 0.44
C ILE A 28 5.20 -2.88 0.43
N ASP A 29 4.86 -4.13 0.11
CA ASP A 29 3.49 -4.66 0.09
C ASP A 29 2.82 -4.49 1.46
N GLN A 30 3.50 -4.90 2.53
CA GLN A 30 2.96 -4.77 3.89
C GLN A 30 2.72 -3.31 4.30
N ARG A 31 3.60 -2.40 3.88
CA ARG A 31 3.39 -0.97 4.13
C ARG A 31 2.19 -0.43 3.38
N GLN A 32 1.95 -0.85 2.15
CA GLN A 32 0.75 -0.46 1.38
C GLN A 32 -0.52 -0.95 2.09
N VAL A 33 -0.60 -2.22 2.44
CA VAL A 33 -1.74 -2.78 3.19
C VAL A 33 -2.01 -1.98 4.48
N ASN A 34 -0.97 -1.63 5.23
CA ASN A 34 -1.12 -0.84 6.45
C ASN A 34 -1.56 0.61 6.17
N GLN A 35 -1.15 1.19 5.05
CA GLN A 35 -1.55 2.54 4.65
C GLN A 35 -3.01 2.56 4.19
N ASP A 36 -3.43 1.57 3.40
CA ASP A 36 -4.82 1.41 2.96
C ASP A 36 -5.75 1.23 4.16
N ALA A 37 -5.41 0.35 5.09
CA ALA A 37 -6.18 0.17 6.32
C ALA A 37 -6.32 1.47 7.14
N ARG A 38 -5.31 2.34 7.14
CA ARG A 38 -5.37 3.64 7.81
C ARG A 38 -6.25 4.65 7.09
N ILE A 39 -6.31 4.61 5.76
CA ILE A 39 -7.22 5.43 4.95
C ILE A 39 -8.66 4.98 5.19
N ASP A 40 -8.93 3.68 5.09
CA ASP A 40 -10.25 3.09 5.33
C ASP A 40 -10.76 3.43 6.72
N GLN A 41 -9.94 3.22 7.74
CA GLN A 41 -10.28 3.58 9.11
C GLN A 41 -10.57 5.09 9.22
N GLY A 42 -9.78 5.94 8.58
CA GLY A 42 -9.99 7.39 8.59
C GLY A 42 -11.32 7.78 7.95
N ALA A 43 -11.68 7.16 6.84
CA ALA A 43 -12.95 7.36 6.17
C ALA A 43 -14.13 6.87 7.03
N GLN A 44 -14.03 5.67 7.63
CA GLN A 44 -15.07 5.09 8.47
C GLN A 44 -15.33 5.90 9.75
N THR A 45 -14.30 6.49 10.33
CA THR A 45 -14.43 7.28 11.57
C THR A 45 -14.75 8.74 11.32
N GLY A 46 -14.83 9.19 10.06
CA GLY A 46 -15.00 10.60 9.71
C GLY A 46 -13.76 11.47 9.98
N ALA A 47 -12.63 10.85 10.33
CA ALA A 47 -11.34 11.55 10.46
C ALA A 47 -10.77 11.97 9.10
N LEU A 48 -11.26 11.39 8.02
CA LEU A 48 -11.03 11.78 6.64
C LEU A 48 -12.38 12.10 5.99
N THR A 49 -12.46 13.21 5.30
CA THR A 49 -13.58 13.49 4.41
C THR A 49 -13.50 12.54 3.20
N GLN A 50 -14.61 12.29 2.54
CA GLN A 50 -14.66 11.45 1.33
C GLN A 50 -13.69 11.94 0.23
N LYS A 51 -13.55 13.27 0.10
CA LYS A 51 -12.62 13.87 -0.86
C LYS A 51 -11.15 13.64 -0.51
N GLU A 52 -10.81 13.63 0.76
CA GLU A 52 -9.45 13.35 1.24
C GLU A 52 -9.10 11.88 1.09
N ALA A 53 -10.01 10.99 1.46
CA ALA A 53 -9.85 9.56 1.24
C ALA A 53 -9.58 9.26 -0.24
N ALA A 54 -10.41 9.76 -1.16
CA ALA A 54 -10.23 9.58 -2.60
C ALA A 54 -8.87 10.10 -3.12
N ARG A 55 -8.35 11.21 -2.57
CA ARG A 55 -7.02 11.72 -2.93
C ARG A 55 -5.89 10.86 -2.39
N LEU A 56 -6.08 10.29 -1.21
CA LEU A 56 -5.11 9.38 -0.61
C LEU A 56 -5.08 8.06 -1.38
N ASP A 57 -6.22 7.53 -1.82
CA ASP A 57 -6.32 6.34 -2.67
C ASP A 57 -5.61 6.54 -4.01
N GLN A 58 -5.78 7.71 -4.63
CA GLN A 58 -5.01 8.06 -5.85
C GLN A 58 -3.49 8.06 -5.58
N GLY A 59 -3.07 8.50 -4.39
CA GLY A 59 -1.68 8.43 -3.96
C GLY A 59 -1.18 6.98 -3.81
N GLN A 60 -2.00 6.09 -3.28
CA GLN A 60 -1.70 4.65 -3.18
C GLN A 60 -1.59 4.02 -4.57
N GLN A 61 -2.53 4.31 -5.48
CA GLN A 61 -2.45 3.84 -6.87
C GLN A 61 -1.18 4.31 -7.58
N HIS A 62 -0.71 5.53 -7.30
CA HIS A 62 0.55 6.01 -7.85
C HIS A 62 1.74 5.19 -7.35
N VAL A 63 1.80 4.87 -6.06
CA VAL A 63 2.85 4.02 -5.47
C VAL A 63 2.79 2.62 -6.09
N GLN A 64 1.60 2.02 -6.20
CA GLN A 64 1.39 0.72 -6.83
C GLN A 64 1.86 0.70 -8.30
N ASN A 65 1.58 1.76 -9.05
CA ASN A 65 2.05 1.88 -10.45
C ASN A 65 3.58 1.99 -10.55
N MET A 66 4.23 2.64 -9.58
CA MET A 66 5.69 2.68 -9.51
C MET A 66 6.28 1.29 -9.23
N GLU A 67 5.66 0.54 -8.34
CA GLU A 67 6.05 -0.83 -8.00
C GLU A 67 5.87 -1.77 -9.19
N ASN A 68 4.71 -1.74 -9.84
CA ASN A 68 4.45 -2.55 -11.03
C ASN A 68 5.46 -2.27 -12.16
N LYS A 69 5.86 -1.01 -12.33
CA LYS A 69 6.89 -0.65 -13.32
C LYS A 69 8.27 -1.17 -12.93
N ALA A 70 8.62 -1.11 -11.65
CA ALA A 70 9.88 -1.62 -11.15
C ALA A 70 9.97 -3.16 -11.26
N MET A 71 8.84 -3.85 -11.17
CA MET A 71 8.78 -5.31 -11.31
C MET A 71 8.68 -5.79 -12.77
N ALA A 72 8.45 -4.91 -13.72
CA ALA A 72 8.14 -5.27 -15.12
C ALA A 72 9.29 -6.01 -15.84
N ASP A 73 10.54 -5.74 -15.46
CA ASP A 73 11.73 -6.42 -15.99
C ASP A 73 12.15 -7.64 -15.15
N GLY A 74 11.41 -7.95 -14.09
CA GLY A 74 11.68 -9.08 -13.20
C GLY A 74 12.80 -8.84 -12.19
N ASN A 75 13.35 -7.63 -12.08
CA ASN A 75 14.44 -7.33 -11.15
C ASN A 75 14.37 -5.91 -10.57
N VAL A 76 13.80 -5.80 -9.37
CA VAL A 76 13.70 -4.50 -8.68
C VAL A 76 15.07 -4.03 -8.21
N THR A 77 15.60 -3.00 -8.85
CA THR A 77 16.89 -2.40 -8.52
C THR A 77 16.84 -1.66 -7.18
N ASN A 78 17.98 -1.47 -6.54
CA ASN A 78 18.08 -0.68 -5.30
C ASN A 78 17.59 0.77 -5.50
N LYS A 79 17.79 1.33 -6.68
CA LYS A 79 17.31 2.68 -7.02
C LYS A 79 15.79 2.75 -7.12
N GLU A 80 15.16 1.76 -7.70
CA GLU A 80 13.69 1.66 -7.78
C GLU A 80 13.08 1.44 -6.41
N LYS A 81 13.66 0.51 -5.64
CA LYS A 81 13.25 0.29 -4.25
C LYS A 81 13.30 1.57 -3.42
N ALA A 82 14.41 2.33 -3.49
CA ALA A 82 14.54 3.59 -2.78
C ALA A 82 13.49 4.63 -3.22
N ARG A 83 13.14 4.67 -4.52
CA ARG A 83 12.08 5.56 -5.04
C ARG A 83 10.70 5.18 -4.50
N ILE A 84 10.38 3.88 -4.48
CA ILE A 84 9.11 3.38 -3.96
C ILE A 84 9.01 3.67 -2.46
N GLU A 85 10.06 3.37 -1.68
CA GLU A 85 10.11 3.66 -0.25
C GLU A 85 9.92 5.15 0.04
N HIS A 86 10.55 6.04 -0.72
CA HIS A 86 10.36 7.48 -0.59
C HIS A 86 8.93 7.92 -0.92
N ALA A 87 8.31 7.34 -1.95
CA ALA A 87 6.92 7.62 -2.31
C ALA A 87 5.96 7.15 -1.19
N GLN A 88 6.20 5.96 -0.61
CA GLN A 88 5.45 5.45 0.53
C GLN A 88 5.62 6.32 1.79
N ASP A 89 6.82 6.83 2.07
CA ASP A 89 7.06 7.75 3.19
C ASP A 89 6.28 9.05 3.01
N THR A 90 6.27 9.58 1.79
CA THR A 90 5.49 10.78 1.43
C THR A 90 3.99 10.52 1.62
N GLN A 91 3.51 9.37 1.16
CA GLN A 91 2.10 8.97 1.30
C GLN A 91 1.73 8.79 2.78
N SER A 92 2.57 8.14 3.57
CA SER A 92 2.35 7.97 5.02
C SER A 92 2.22 9.32 5.74
N LYS A 93 3.06 10.29 5.39
CA LYS A 93 2.98 11.67 5.93
C LYS A 93 1.70 12.38 5.51
N ARG A 94 1.20 12.15 4.29
CA ARG A 94 -0.08 12.71 3.82
C ARG A 94 -1.25 12.13 4.60
N ILE A 95 -1.32 10.80 4.75
CA ILE A 95 -2.35 10.10 5.54
C ILE A 95 -2.37 10.66 6.97
N TYR A 96 -1.20 10.76 7.60
CA TYR A 96 -1.12 11.31 8.95
C TYR A 96 -1.67 12.72 9.05
N ARG A 97 -1.25 13.64 8.15
CA ARG A 97 -1.69 15.04 8.18
C ARG A 97 -3.19 15.19 7.96
N GLN A 98 -3.75 14.46 6.99
CA GLN A 98 -5.17 14.52 6.69
C GLN A 98 -6.02 13.96 7.84
N LYS A 99 -5.59 12.87 8.47
CA LYS A 99 -6.29 12.30 9.64
C LYS A 99 -6.23 13.17 10.90
N HIS A 100 -5.32 14.14 10.96
CA HIS A 100 -5.10 14.98 12.14
C HIS A 100 -5.29 16.47 11.86
N ASP A 101 -5.91 16.81 10.73
CA ASP A 101 -6.32 18.18 10.47
C ASP A 101 -7.69 18.48 11.11
N ARG A 102 -8.25 19.65 10.81
CA ARG A 102 -9.54 20.08 11.37
C ARG A 102 -10.73 19.78 10.43
N GLN A 103 -10.49 19.05 9.35
CA GLN A 103 -11.48 18.73 8.33
C GLN A 103 -12.09 17.35 8.59
N HIS A 104 -12.98 17.26 9.56
CA HIS A 104 -13.67 16.02 9.88
C HIS A 104 -15.09 16.00 9.31
N ASP A 105 -15.57 14.83 8.94
CA ASP A 105 -16.94 14.56 8.49
C ASP A 105 -17.47 13.36 9.28
N PHE A 106 -17.74 13.56 10.57
CA PHE A 106 -18.18 12.50 11.48
C PHE A 106 -19.57 11.96 11.18
N ASN A 107 -20.40 12.74 10.50
CA ASN A 107 -21.77 12.36 10.14
C ASN A 107 -21.87 11.83 8.69
N HIS A 108 -20.78 11.86 7.93
CA HIS A 108 -20.66 11.37 6.56
C HIS A 108 -21.66 12.05 5.57
N ASP A 109 -21.98 13.32 5.81
CA ASP A 109 -22.85 14.10 4.90
C ASP A 109 -22.08 14.77 3.75
N GLY A 110 -20.78 14.56 3.66
CA GLY A 110 -19.88 15.12 2.66
C GLY A 110 -19.45 16.57 2.93
N ARG A 111 -19.80 17.10 4.11
CA ARG A 111 -19.44 18.46 4.55
C ARG A 111 -18.48 18.39 5.72
N ILE A 112 -17.65 19.43 5.86
CA ILE A 112 -16.74 19.53 7.00
C ILE A 112 -17.55 19.88 8.25
N ASP A 113 -17.48 19.01 9.27
CA ASP A 113 -18.07 19.23 10.58
C ASP A 113 -17.29 20.31 11.35
N ARG A 114 -17.95 21.39 11.69
CA ARG A 114 -17.36 22.38 12.62
C ARG A 114 -17.46 21.87 14.06
N PRO A 115 -16.47 22.13 14.92
CA PRO A 115 -16.47 21.63 16.31
C PRO A 115 -17.73 21.94 17.12
N ARG A 116 -18.45 23.03 16.79
CA ARG A 116 -19.74 23.40 17.39
C ARG A 116 -20.92 22.54 16.94
N GLN A 117 -20.88 21.94 15.75
CA GLN A 117 -21.96 21.10 15.22
C GLN A 117 -21.90 19.67 15.77
N ALA A 118 -20.71 19.15 16.01
CA ALA A 118 -20.54 17.84 16.65
C ALA A 118 -21.16 17.79 18.05
N ALA A 119 -21.04 18.87 18.84
CA ALA A 119 -21.66 18.98 20.15
C ALA A 119 -23.20 19.12 20.06
N ALA A 120 -23.75 19.79 19.06
CA ALA A 120 -25.19 19.98 18.88
C ALA A 120 -25.91 18.71 18.40
N ASN A 121 -25.25 17.89 17.55
CA ASN A 121 -25.82 16.63 17.07
C ASN A 121 -25.80 15.53 18.15
N GLY A 122 -24.78 15.50 18.98
CA GLY A 122 -24.72 14.57 20.13
C GLY A 122 -25.80 14.79 21.18
N SER A 123 -26.29 16.03 21.34
CA SER A 123 -27.37 16.35 22.27
C SER A 123 -28.77 16.04 21.70
N ARG A 124 -28.96 16.10 20.39
CA ARG A 124 -30.25 15.77 19.74
C ARG A 124 -30.55 14.28 19.73
N GLN A 125 -29.53 13.41 19.58
CA GLN A 125 -29.72 11.95 19.63
C GLN A 125 -30.05 11.44 21.04
N ARG A 126 -29.63 12.12 22.10
CA ARG A 126 -29.96 11.74 23.49
C ARG A 126 -31.37 12.16 23.91
N GLY A 127 -32.00 13.09 23.21
CA GLY A 127 -33.37 13.58 23.53
C GLY A 127 -34.49 12.79 22.87
N SER A 128 -34.23 11.93 21.89
CA SER A 128 -35.25 11.18 21.14
C SER A 128 -35.61 9.80 21.73
N ASN A 129 -34.94 9.36 22.82
CA ASN A 129 -35.18 8.06 23.47
C ASN A 129 -35.79 8.20 24.88
N ARG A 130 -36.70 9.17 25.09
CA ARG A 130 -37.54 9.24 26.28
C ARG A 130 -39.01 9.23 25.93
#